data_9b877e5aaf49f6a16ba172b1d3fb306c
#
_entry.id   9b877e5aaf49f6a16ba172b1d3fb306c
#
_cell.length_a   1.000
_cell.length_b   1.000
_cell.length_c   1.000
_cell.angle_alpha   90.00
_cell.angle_beta   90.00
_cell.angle_gamma   90.00
#
_symmetry.space_group_name_H-M   'P 1'
#
loop_
_entity.id
_entity.type
_entity.pdbx_description
1 polymer ?
#
loop_
_entity_poly.entity_id
_entity_poly.type
_entity_poly.pdbx_seq_one_letter_code
_entity_poly.pdbx_strand_id
1 'polypeptide(L)'
;MARHLAKAGHRVVVYNRTASKSLAWVALNGNQAAPTPAEAAAHADIVLLCVGNDDDVREVVLGPNGALDAMTAGAILVDHTTASAGVARELAGACAERGIGFVDAPVSGGQAGAENGQLTVMCGCDDAEVFERAKEAIDAYATSCVRLGPAGAGQLTKMVNQICIAGLLQGLAEGVNFAELAGLDVDQVVDVIGKGAAQSWQMDHRARTMAADEFEFGFAVEWMRKDLGIVLDEADRNGARLPVTALVDQFYKDVVARGGERWDTSSLIRLLR
;
A
#
# COMPACT_ATOMS: atom_id res chain seq x y z
N MET A 1 -8.46 -0.67 8.55
CA MET A 1 -9.11 0.63 8.27
C MET A 1 -10.59 0.62 8.62
N ALA A 2 -11.48 -0.12 7.98
CA ALA A 2 -12.94 -0.12 8.23
C ALA A 2 -13.36 -0.25 9.73
N ARG A 3 -12.66 -1.11 10.51
CA ARG A 3 -12.90 -1.25 11.95
C ARG A 3 -12.64 0.04 12.74
N HIS A 4 -11.63 0.82 12.34
CA HIS A 4 -11.31 2.08 13.01
C HIS A 4 -12.36 3.14 12.70
N LEU A 5 -12.86 3.20 11.46
CA LEU A 5 -13.98 4.07 11.09
C LEU A 5 -15.24 3.74 11.91
N ALA A 6 -15.60 2.46 12.03
CA ALA A 6 -16.73 2.03 12.85
C ALA A 6 -16.55 2.43 14.34
N LYS A 7 -15.32 2.29 14.88
CA LYS A 7 -15.00 2.73 16.26
C LYS A 7 -15.04 4.24 16.43
N ALA A 8 -14.74 5.00 15.39
CA ALA A 8 -14.85 6.46 15.39
C ALA A 8 -16.30 6.97 15.24
N GLY A 9 -17.27 6.06 15.13
CA GLY A 9 -18.70 6.40 15.09
C GLY A 9 -19.29 6.55 13.67
N HIS A 10 -18.51 6.25 12.63
CA HIS A 10 -19.03 6.25 11.26
C HIS A 10 -19.95 5.06 11.01
N ARG A 11 -21.01 5.26 10.23
CA ARG A 11 -21.81 4.17 9.66
C ARG A 11 -21.03 3.59 8.48
N VAL A 12 -20.61 2.33 8.58
CA VAL A 12 -19.77 1.68 7.60
C VAL A 12 -20.56 0.62 6.80
N VAL A 13 -20.53 0.68 5.49
CA VAL A 13 -21.01 -0.39 4.60
C VAL A 13 -19.79 -0.98 3.89
N VAL A 14 -19.60 -2.29 3.98
CA VAL A 14 -18.44 -2.95 3.39
C VAL A 14 -18.82 -3.81 2.19
N TYR A 15 -17.96 -3.83 1.20
CA TYR A 15 -17.99 -4.76 0.08
C TYR A 15 -16.65 -5.53 0.01
N ASN A 16 -16.73 -6.78 -0.40
CA ASN A 16 -15.55 -7.55 -0.81
C ASN A 16 -15.95 -8.53 -1.92
N ARG A 17 -15.12 -8.69 -2.96
CA ARG A 17 -15.30 -9.67 -4.03
C ARG A 17 -15.55 -11.09 -3.47
N THR A 18 -14.90 -11.44 -2.36
CA THR A 18 -15.19 -12.64 -1.59
C THR A 18 -16.23 -12.32 -0.51
N ALA A 19 -17.51 -12.55 -0.77
CA ALA A 19 -18.63 -12.17 0.12
C ALA A 19 -18.47 -12.69 1.57
N SER A 20 -17.87 -13.87 1.76
CA SER A 20 -17.64 -14.40 3.11
C SER A 20 -16.73 -13.50 3.97
N LYS A 21 -15.82 -12.73 3.36
CA LYS A 21 -14.95 -11.79 4.10
C LYS A 21 -15.73 -10.58 4.63
N SER A 22 -16.63 -10.00 3.82
CA SER A 22 -17.49 -8.90 4.27
C SER A 22 -18.49 -9.34 5.32
N LEU A 23 -19.09 -10.52 5.17
CA LEU A 23 -20.00 -11.10 6.17
C LEU A 23 -19.29 -11.39 7.50
N ALA A 24 -18.10 -11.97 7.47
CA ALA A 24 -17.28 -12.22 8.66
C ALA A 24 -16.90 -10.90 9.37
N TRP A 25 -16.60 -9.84 8.61
CA TRP A 25 -16.31 -8.53 9.18
C TRP A 25 -17.55 -7.94 9.87
N VAL A 26 -18.73 -8.03 9.25
CA VAL A 26 -20.00 -7.57 9.82
C VAL A 26 -20.32 -8.32 11.13
N ALA A 27 -20.14 -9.63 11.16
CA ALA A 27 -20.37 -10.44 12.35
C ALA A 27 -19.51 -9.99 13.57
N LEU A 28 -18.31 -9.49 13.31
CA LEU A 28 -17.37 -9.05 14.36
C LEU A 28 -17.53 -7.57 14.76
N ASN A 29 -17.97 -6.71 13.84
CA ASN A 29 -17.91 -5.27 14.02
C ASN A 29 -19.30 -4.59 14.01
N GLY A 30 -20.38 -5.34 13.74
CA GLY A 30 -21.67 -4.75 13.39
C GLY A 30 -21.61 -4.07 12.01
N ASN A 31 -22.46 -3.08 11.75
CA ASN A 31 -22.55 -2.38 10.47
C ASN A 31 -23.16 -3.25 9.35
N GLN A 32 -22.93 -2.95 8.09
CA GLN A 32 -23.61 -3.57 6.95
C GLN A 32 -22.62 -4.08 5.90
N ALA A 33 -23.01 -5.11 5.14
CA ALA A 33 -22.33 -5.54 3.94
C ALA A 33 -23.27 -5.35 2.74
N ALA A 34 -22.69 -5.02 1.59
CA ALA A 34 -23.37 -4.91 0.33
C ALA A 34 -22.84 -5.95 -0.66
N PRO A 35 -23.65 -6.44 -1.61
CA PRO A 35 -23.26 -7.43 -2.59
C PRO A 35 -22.44 -6.85 -3.77
N THR A 36 -22.53 -5.52 -3.99
CA THR A 36 -21.81 -4.84 -5.08
C THR A 36 -21.13 -3.57 -4.58
N PRO A 37 -20.08 -3.08 -5.28
CA PRO A 37 -19.47 -1.79 -4.99
C PRO A 37 -20.48 -0.63 -5.03
N ALA A 38 -21.38 -0.61 -6.03
CA ALA A 38 -22.42 0.41 -6.17
C ALA A 38 -23.33 0.45 -4.95
N GLU A 39 -23.82 -0.71 -4.49
CA GLU A 39 -24.68 -0.76 -3.29
C GLU A 39 -23.94 -0.35 -2.01
N ALA A 40 -22.64 -0.66 -1.92
CA ALA A 40 -21.81 -0.19 -0.79
C ALA A 40 -21.61 1.34 -0.81
N ALA A 41 -21.51 1.93 -2.01
CA ALA A 41 -21.29 3.36 -2.21
C ALA A 41 -22.60 4.19 -2.16
N ALA A 42 -23.75 3.56 -2.29
CA ALA A 42 -25.04 4.25 -2.28
C ALA A 42 -25.23 5.03 -0.97
N HIS A 43 -25.45 6.33 -1.08
CA HIS A 43 -25.62 7.25 0.05
C HIS A 43 -24.38 7.41 0.97
N ALA A 44 -23.18 7.03 0.50
CA ALA A 44 -21.96 7.26 1.25
C ALA A 44 -21.44 8.69 0.99
N ASP A 45 -21.04 9.38 2.07
CA ASP A 45 -20.35 10.66 1.97
C ASP A 45 -18.90 10.46 1.49
N ILE A 46 -18.27 9.35 1.91
CA ILE A 46 -16.90 8.98 1.54
C ILE A 46 -16.86 7.49 1.22
N VAL A 47 -16.36 7.15 0.05
CA VAL A 47 -16.08 5.78 -0.40
C VAL A 47 -14.58 5.55 -0.33
N LEU A 48 -14.15 4.54 0.42
CA LEU A 48 -12.73 4.19 0.55
C LEU A 48 -12.51 2.80 -0.04
N LEU A 49 -11.50 2.65 -0.91
CA LEU A 49 -11.12 1.37 -1.49
C LEU A 49 -9.65 1.04 -1.25
N CYS A 50 -9.34 -0.25 -1.23
CA CYS A 50 -7.99 -0.78 -1.20
C CYS A 50 -8.04 -2.18 -1.82
N VAL A 51 -7.63 -2.29 -3.07
CA VAL A 51 -7.69 -3.49 -3.90
C VAL A 51 -6.29 -3.90 -4.39
N GLY A 52 -6.18 -4.76 -5.41
CA GLY A 52 -4.91 -5.38 -5.78
C GLY A 52 -4.03 -4.55 -6.73
N ASN A 53 -4.62 -3.97 -7.76
CA ASN A 53 -3.92 -3.35 -8.89
C ASN A 53 -4.84 -2.37 -9.65
N ASP A 54 -4.33 -1.79 -10.75
CA ASP A 54 -5.06 -0.86 -11.61
C ASP A 54 -6.36 -1.43 -12.18
N ASP A 55 -6.34 -2.70 -12.60
CA ASP A 55 -7.53 -3.34 -13.19
C ASP A 55 -8.61 -3.60 -12.14
N ASP A 56 -8.21 -4.06 -10.94
CA ASP A 56 -9.14 -4.20 -9.81
C ASP A 56 -9.74 -2.83 -9.42
N VAL A 57 -8.96 -1.75 -9.47
CA VAL A 57 -9.44 -0.38 -9.20
C VAL A 57 -10.48 0.03 -10.25
N ARG A 58 -10.18 -0.15 -11.54
CA ARG A 58 -11.14 0.15 -12.61
C ARG A 58 -12.42 -0.68 -12.48
N GLU A 59 -12.29 -1.98 -12.21
CA GLU A 59 -13.44 -2.87 -12.04
C GLU A 59 -14.37 -2.41 -10.91
N VAL A 60 -13.79 -2.11 -9.73
CA VAL A 60 -14.56 -1.75 -8.54
C VAL A 60 -15.16 -0.34 -8.64
N VAL A 61 -14.52 0.58 -9.36
CA VAL A 61 -14.98 1.97 -9.47
C VAL A 61 -15.81 2.21 -10.73
N LEU A 62 -15.30 1.82 -11.90
CA LEU A 62 -15.84 2.15 -13.23
C LEU A 62 -16.56 0.98 -13.89
N GLY A 63 -16.39 -0.25 -13.39
CA GLY A 63 -16.99 -1.45 -13.97
C GLY A 63 -18.50 -1.54 -13.77
N PRO A 64 -19.15 -2.56 -14.31
CA PRO A 64 -20.59 -2.80 -14.10
C PRO A 64 -20.91 -2.94 -12.60
N ASN A 65 -21.87 -2.16 -12.09
CA ASN A 65 -22.16 -2.02 -10.66
C ASN A 65 -20.96 -1.46 -9.85
N GLY A 66 -20.08 -0.68 -10.47
CA GLY A 66 -18.99 0.02 -9.84
C GLY A 66 -19.46 1.11 -8.89
N ALA A 67 -18.57 1.50 -7.97
CA ALA A 67 -18.93 2.46 -6.93
C ALA A 67 -19.39 3.81 -7.49
N LEU A 68 -18.75 4.27 -8.58
CA LEU A 68 -19.03 5.58 -9.18
C LEU A 68 -20.47 5.69 -9.71
N ASP A 69 -21.11 4.57 -10.08
CA ASP A 69 -22.49 4.58 -10.59
C ASP A 69 -23.53 4.98 -9.54
N ALA A 70 -23.26 4.73 -8.26
CA ALA A 70 -24.17 5.01 -7.16
C ALA A 70 -23.72 6.18 -6.27
N MET A 71 -22.51 6.71 -6.47
CA MET A 71 -22.04 7.89 -5.75
C MET A 71 -22.79 9.15 -6.19
N THR A 72 -23.05 10.05 -5.24
CA THR A 72 -23.74 11.32 -5.50
C THR A 72 -22.76 12.48 -5.54
N ALA A 73 -23.12 13.56 -6.25
CA ALA A 73 -22.33 14.79 -6.27
C ALA A 73 -22.05 15.28 -4.84
N GLY A 74 -20.84 15.74 -4.60
CA GLY A 74 -20.34 16.14 -3.28
C GLY A 74 -19.78 15.02 -2.42
N ALA A 75 -19.95 13.74 -2.79
CA ALA A 75 -19.25 12.62 -2.16
C ALA A 75 -17.75 12.60 -2.54
N ILE A 76 -16.96 11.81 -1.84
CA ILE A 76 -15.51 11.70 -2.06
C ILE A 76 -15.13 10.24 -2.26
N LEU A 77 -14.35 9.95 -3.30
CA LEU A 77 -13.68 8.66 -3.53
C LEU A 77 -12.23 8.73 -3.04
N VAL A 78 -11.83 7.83 -2.15
CA VAL A 78 -10.47 7.72 -1.62
C VAL A 78 -9.90 6.36 -2.00
N ASP A 79 -8.81 6.34 -2.77
CA ASP A 79 -8.16 5.11 -3.20
C ASP A 79 -6.85 4.88 -2.43
N HIS A 80 -6.86 3.88 -1.54
CA HIS A 80 -5.68 3.43 -0.79
C HIS A 80 -4.85 2.36 -1.50
N THR A 81 -5.28 1.94 -2.68
CA THR A 81 -4.54 0.95 -3.47
C THR A 81 -3.19 1.52 -3.89
N THR A 82 -2.13 0.71 -3.82
CA THR A 82 -0.90 1.04 -4.54
C THR A 82 -1.11 0.69 -6.01
N ALA A 83 -1.31 1.72 -6.82
CA ALA A 83 -1.68 1.68 -8.22
C ALA A 83 -0.83 2.67 -9.04
N SER A 84 -1.05 2.76 -10.35
CA SER A 84 -0.35 3.73 -11.18
C SER A 84 -0.88 5.16 -10.97
N ALA A 85 -0.02 6.16 -11.14
CA ALA A 85 -0.45 7.55 -11.21
C ALA A 85 -1.37 7.81 -12.41
N GLY A 86 -1.31 6.96 -13.44
CA GLY A 86 -2.20 6.98 -14.59
C GLY A 86 -3.64 6.68 -14.21
N VAL A 87 -3.90 5.59 -13.49
CA VAL A 87 -5.26 5.24 -13.03
C VAL A 87 -5.79 6.25 -12.02
N ALA A 88 -4.93 6.80 -11.15
CA ALA A 88 -5.36 7.85 -10.22
C ALA A 88 -5.88 9.09 -10.97
N ARG A 89 -5.20 9.54 -12.02
CA ARG A 89 -5.65 10.66 -12.86
C ARG A 89 -6.90 10.34 -13.68
N GLU A 90 -7.02 9.10 -14.18
CA GLU A 90 -8.22 8.60 -14.85
C GLU A 90 -9.44 8.69 -13.94
N LEU A 91 -9.31 8.20 -12.69
CA LEU A 91 -10.39 8.27 -11.70
C LEU A 91 -10.72 9.70 -11.28
N ALA A 92 -9.70 10.56 -11.12
CA ALA A 92 -9.93 11.97 -10.81
C ALA A 92 -10.79 12.64 -11.88
N GLY A 93 -10.51 12.40 -13.17
CA GLY A 93 -11.32 12.88 -14.28
C GLY A 93 -12.75 12.36 -14.24
N ALA A 94 -12.94 11.06 -14.09
CA ALA A 94 -14.27 10.43 -14.04
C ALA A 94 -15.11 10.91 -12.83
N CYS A 95 -14.48 11.14 -11.69
CA CYS A 95 -15.11 11.70 -10.49
C CYS A 95 -15.52 13.17 -10.73
N ALA A 96 -14.64 13.97 -11.31
CA ALA A 96 -14.88 15.39 -11.58
C ALA A 96 -16.09 15.61 -12.52
N GLU A 97 -16.27 14.78 -13.56
CA GLU A 97 -17.42 14.80 -14.47
C GLU A 97 -18.76 14.61 -13.74
N ARG A 98 -18.74 13.99 -12.54
CA ARG A 98 -19.91 13.72 -11.70
C ARG A 98 -20.00 14.60 -10.47
N GLY A 99 -19.11 15.57 -10.31
CA GLY A 99 -19.03 16.46 -9.12
C GLY A 99 -18.64 15.71 -7.85
N ILE A 100 -17.86 14.64 -7.99
CA ILE A 100 -17.33 13.81 -6.89
C ILE A 100 -15.89 14.18 -6.65
N GLY A 101 -15.50 14.34 -5.38
CA GLY A 101 -14.10 14.56 -4.99
C GLY A 101 -13.26 13.26 -5.13
N PHE A 102 -11.97 13.40 -5.46
CA PHE A 102 -11.07 12.25 -5.57
C PHE A 102 -9.77 12.48 -4.79
N VAL A 103 -9.31 11.43 -4.10
CA VAL A 103 -8.01 11.39 -3.40
C VAL A 103 -7.34 10.05 -3.68
N ASP A 104 -6.19 10.05 -4.33
CA ASP A 104 -5.30 8.89 -4.30
C ASP A 104 -4.47 8.93 -3.00
N ALA A 105 -4.55 7.85 -2.24
CA ALA A 105 -4.12 7.84 -0.85
C ALA A 105 -3.40 6.53 -0.46
N PRO A 106 -2.41 6.06 -1.24
CA PRO A 106 -1.67 4.85 -0.90
C PRO A 106 -1.00 4.97 0.48
N VAL A 107 -0.82 3.80 1.11
CA VAL A 107 -0.41 3.72 2.51
C VAL A 107 0.95 3.05 2.70
N SER A 108 1.60 3.37 3.81
CA SER A 108 2.75 2.66 4.35
C SER A 108 2.47 2.26 5.80
N GLY A 109 3.05 1.12 6.24
CA GLY A 109 2.83 0.53 7.57
C GLY A 109 2.33 -0.92 7.53
N GLY A 110 1.96 -1.43 6.33
CA GLY A 110 1.53 -2.80 6.11
C GLY A 110 0.28 -3.19 6.89
N GLN A 111 0.09 -4.50 7.08
CA GLN A 111 -1.05 -5.04 7.81
C GLN A 111 -1.05 -4.57 9.27
N ALA A 112 0.10 -4.60 9.94
CA ALA A 112 0.22 -4.20 11.35
C ALA A 112 -0.16 -2.73 11.55
N GLY A 113 0.30 -1.82 10.67
CA GLY A 113 -0.09 -0.42 10.69
C GLY A 113 -1.60 -0.22 10.49
N ALA A 114 -2.21 -0.95 9.56
CA ALA A 114 -3.65 -0.91 9.32
C ALA A 114 -4.47 -1.46 10.51
N GLU A 115 -4.00 -2.52 11.18
CA GLU A 115 -4.64 -3.12 12.33
C GLU A 115 -4.55 -2.23 13.58
N ASN A 116 -3.42 -1.56 13.76
CA ASN A 116 -3.16 -0.70 14.92
C ASN A 116 -3.61 0.76 14.73
N GLY A 117 -4.08 1.15 13.53
CA GLY A 117 -4.45 2.53 13.24
C GLY A 117 -3.22 3.46 13.15
N GLN A 118 -2.11 2.96 12.64
CA GLN A 118 -0.80 3.64 12.61
C GLN A 118 -0.25 3.76 11.18
N LEU A 119 -1.13 3.92 10.20
CA LEU A 119 -0.70 4.10 8.81
C LEU A 119 -0.11 5.49 8.56
N THR A 120 0.83 5.55 7.64
CA THR A 120 1.22 6.77 6.94
C THR A 120 0.53 6.80 5.59
N VAL A 121 -0.20 7.87 5.30
CA VAL A 121 -1.00 8.03 4.09
C VAL A 121 -0.43 9.16 3.24
N MET A 122 -0.10 8.85 1.98
CA MET A 122 0.46 9.78 1.02
C MET A 122 -0.65 10.19 0.05
N CYS A 123 -1.10 11.46 0.10
CA CYS A 123 -2.28 11.87 -0.66
C CYS A 123 -1.95 12.74 -1.87
N GLY A 124 -2.59 12.42 -3.00
CA GLY A 124 -2.75 13.29 -4.16
C GLY A 124 -4.21 13.73 -4.26
N CYS A 125 -4.45 15.03 -4.39
CA CYS A 125 -5.78 15.59 -4.51
C CYS A 125 -5.72 16.97 -5.14
N ASP A 126 -6.58 17.24 -6.12
CA ASP A 126 -6.59 18.54 -6.81
C ASP A 126 -7.19 19.65 -5.93
N ASP A 127 -8.19 19.31 -5.12
CA ASP A 127 -8.94 20.23 -4.26
C ASP A 127 -8.54 20.06 -2.78
N ALA A 128 -8.11 21.16 -2.15
CA ALA A 128 -7.71 21.17 -0.76
C ALA A 128 -8.88 20.94 0.21
N GLU A 129 -10.10 21.40 -0.11
CA GLU A 129 -11.27 21.19 0.74
C GLU A 129 -11.74 19.73 0.70
N VAL A 130 -11.67 19.10 -0.48
CA VAL A 130 -11.90 17.65 -0.64
C VAL A 130 -10.90 16.86 0.19
N PHE A 131 -9.61 17.23 0.16
CA PHE A 131 -8.58 16.58 0.97
C PHE A 131 -8.85 16.70 2.47
N GLU A 132 -9.17 17.89 2.98
CA GLU A 132 -9.42 18.08 4.43
C GLU A 132 -10.62 17.23 4.91
N ARG A 133 -11.70 17.17 4.12
CA ARG A 133 -12.85 16.32 4.41
C ARG A 133 -12.52 14.83 4.40
N ALA A 134 -11.71 14.37 3.44
CA ALA A 134 -11.25 12.99 3.38
C ALA A 134 -10.33 12.66 4.57
N LYS A 135 -9.46 13.60 4.94
CA LYS A 135 -8.51 13.47 6.05
C LYS A 135 -9.21 13.22 7.39
N GLU A 136 -10.34 13.84 7.66
CA GLU A 136 -11.13 13.59 8.89
C GLU A 136 -11.46 12.10 9.08
N ALA A 137 -11.81 11.40 8.00
CA ALA A 137 -12.05 9.96 8.06
C ALA A 137 -10.74 9.15 8.11
N ILE A 138 -9.71 9.57 7.38
CA ILE A 138 -8.40 8.90 7.32
C ILE A 138 -7.70 8.94 8.68
N ASP A 139 -7.82 10.01 9.45
CA ASP A 139 -7.21 10.18 10.77
C ASP A 139 -7.69 9.12 11.79
N ALA A 140 -8.81 8.42 11.54
CA ALA A 140 -9.25 7.31 12.36
C ALA A 140 -8.29 6.09 12.34
N TYR A 141 -7.43 5.96 11.31
CA TYR A 141 -6.52 4.82 11.14
C TYR A 141 -5.11 5.20 10.67
N ALA A 142 -4.79 6.49 10.66
CA ALA A 142 -3.49 7.00 10.26
C ALA A 142 -2.85 7.86 11.36
N THR A 143 -1.52 7.79 11.48
CA THR A 143 -0.73 8.71 12.31
C THR A 143 -0.17 9.87 11.51
N SER A 144 -0.16 9.75 10.18
CA SER A 144 0.27 10.80 9.26
C SER A 144 -0.55 10.72 7.98
N CYS A 145 -1.14 11.85 7.58
CA CYS A 145 -1.89 11.98 6.34
C CYS A 145 -1.54 13.35 5.72
N VAL A 146 -0.87 13.33 4.57
CA VAL A 146 -0.30 14.55 3.96
C VAL A 146 -0.67 14.64 2.50
N ARG A 147 -1.18 15.79 2.06
CA ARG A 147 -1.39 16.12 0.65
C ARG A 147 -0.06 16.57 0.03
N LEU A 148 0.39 15.85 -1.00
CA LEU A 148 1.71 16.01 -1.62
C LEU A 148 1.64 16.66 -3.01
N GLY A 149 0.43 16.86 -3.54
CA GLY A 149 0.23 17.49 -4.84
C GLY A 149 -1.14 17.15 -5.43
N PRO A 150 -1.33 17.35 -6.75
CA PRO A 150 -2.56 16.99 -7.45
C PRO A 150 -2.76 15.47 -7.52
N ALA A 151 -3.87 15.04 -8.11
CA ALA A 151 -4.19 13.63 -8.33
C ALA A 151 -3.03 12.87 -9.00
N GLY A 152 -2.67 11.74 -8.42
CA GLY A 152 -1.50 10.91 -8.76
C GLY A 152 -0.24 11.22 -7.95
N ALA A 153 -0.18 12.33 -7.20
CA ALA A 153 0.99 12.67 -6.39
C ALA A 153 1.20 11.70 -5.20
N GLY A 154 0.12 11.17 -4.63
CA GLY A 154 0.19 10.13 -3.61
C GLY A 154 0.84 8.85 -4.17
N GLN A 155 0.40 8.39 -5.34
CA GLN A 155 0.95 7.21 -6.01
C GLN A 155 2.43 7.42 -6.37
N LEU A 156 2.80 8.58 -6.92
CA LEU A 156 4.20 8.91 -7.22
C LEU A 156 5.06 8.90 -5.94
N THR A 157 4.54 9.43 -4.83
CA THR A 157 5.23 9.38 -3.53
C THR A 157 5.37 7.95 -3.02
N LYS A 158 4.36 7.11 -3.20
CA LYS A 158 4.44 5.69 -2.88
C LYS A 158 5.49 4.98 -3.73
N MET A 159 5.66 5.34 -5.01
CA MET A 159 6.74 4.83 -5.86
C MET A 159 8.12 5.17 -5.29
N VAL A 160 8.34 6.41 -4.84
CA VAL A 160 9.59 6.80 -4.16
C VAL A 160 9.84 5.92 -2.94
N ASN A 161 8.81 5.69 -2.11
CA ASN A 161 8.90 4.81 -0.95
C ASN A 161 9.32 3.38 -1.35
N GLN A 162 8.74 2.81 -2.41
CA GLN A 162 9.05 1.43 -2.85
C GLN A 162 10.46 1.32 -3.46
N ILE A 163 10.92 2.33 -4.19
CA ILE A 163 12.32 2.44 -4.67
C ILE A 163 13.29 2.35 -3.49
N CYS A 164 13.08 3.16 -2.46
CA CYS A 164 13.93 3.19 -1.28
C CYS A 164 13.93 1.84 -0.54
N ILE A 165 12.75 1.25 -0.31
CA ILE A 165 12.63 -0.04 0.39
C ILE A 165 13.33 -1.16 -0.37
N ALA A 166 13.15 -1.25 -1.69
CA ALA A 166 13.75 -2.31 -2.50
C ALA A 166 15.29 -2.30 -2.39
N GLY A 167 15.91 -1.14 -2.64
CA GLY A 167 17.37 -1.02 -2.54
C GLY A 167 17.91 -1.27 -1.14
N LEU A 168 17.20 -0.77 -0.12
CA LEU A 168 17.58 -0.94 1.28
C LEU A 168 17.52 -2.42 1.71
N LEU A 169 16.46 -3.14 1.35
CA LEU A 169 16.32 -4.56 1.70
C LEU A 169 17.40 -5.43 1.07
N GLN A 170 17.79 -5.15 -0.18
CA GLN A 170 18.90 -5.87 -0.81
C GLN A 170 20.22 -5.60 -0.09
N GLY A 171 20.52 -4.33 0.22
CA GLY A 171 21.72 -3.98 0.98
C GLY A 171 21.75 -4.59 2.38
N LEU A 172 20.61 -4.65 3.06
CA LEU A 172 20.47 -5.30 4.35
C LEU A 172 20.70 -6.82 4.27
N ALA A 173 20.13 -7.48 3.25
CA ALA A 173 20.30 -8.91 3.00
C ALA A 173 21.79 -9.26 2.79
N GLU A 174 22.49 -8.47 1.97
CA GLU A 174 23.93 -8.62 1.76
C GLU A 174 24.72 -8.40 3.04
N GLY A 175 24.38 -7.37 3.82
CA GLY A 175 25.03 -7.07 5.10
C GLY A 175 24.86 -8.19 6.14
N VAL A 176 23.65 -8.75 6.28
CA VAL A 176 23.38 -9.86 7.19
C VAL A 176 24.14 -11.11 6.74
N ASN A 177 24.05 -11.48 5.46
CA ASN A 177 24.80 -12.63 4.92
C ASN A 177 26.33 -12.46 5.09
N PHE A 178 26.84 -11.26 4.86
CA PHE A 178 28.26 -10.98 5.09
C PHE A 178 28.66 -11.18 6.56
N ALA A 179 27.83 -10.70 7.50
CA ALA A 179 28.10 -10.85 8.93
C ALA A 179 28.15 -12.34 9.33
N GLU A 180 27.22 -13.15 8.85
CA GLU A 180 27.18 -14.60 9.08
C GLU A 180 28.45 -15.30 8.56
N LEU A 181 28.84 -15.03 7.31
CA LEU A 181 30.04 -15.60 6.69
C LEU A 181 31.35 -15.13 7.34
N ALA A 182 31.35 -13.94 7.92
CA ALA A 182 32.48 -13.40 8.69
C ALA A 182 32.54 -13.94 10.13
N GLY A 183 31.58 -14.77 10.55
CA GLY A 183 31.50 -15.33 11.90
C GLY A 183 31.11 -14.31 12.97
N LEU A 184 30.45 -13.23 12.57
CA LEU A 184 29.93 -12.21 13.49
C LEU A 184 28.55 -12.61 14.02
N ASP A 185 28.27 -12.19 15.24
CA ASP A 185 26.92 -12.29 15.82
C ASP A 185 26.03 -11.19 15.21
N VAL A 186 25.03 -11.60 14.41
CA VAL A 186 24.13 -10.68 13.68
C VAL A 186 23.37 -9.78 14.66
N ASP A 187 22.94 -10.29 15.82
CA ASP A 187 22.20 -9.50 16.81
C ASP A 187 23.07 -8.37 17.35
N GLN A 188 24.34 -8.68 17.71
CA GLN A 188 25.28 -7.65 18.20
C GLN A 188 25.63 -6.63 17.10
N VAL A 189 25.82 -7.08 15.86
CA VAL A 189 26.06 -6.18 14.72
C VAL A 189 24.91 -5.21 14.56
N VAL A 190 23.66 -5.71 14.50
CA VAL A 190 22.47 -4.88 14.32
C VAL A 190 22.26 -3.91 15.49
N ASP A 191 22.51 -4.35 16.73
CA ASP A 191 22.42 -3.49 17.92
C ASP A 191 23.40 -2.32 17.89
N VAL A 192 24.56 -2.50 17.28
CA VAL A 192 25.59 -1.45 17.16
C VAL A 192 25.26 -0.52 15.98
N ILE A 193 25.11 -1.07 14.77
CA ILE A 193 24.94 -0.24 13.56
C ILE A 193 23.55 0.40 13.48
N GLY A 194 22.54 -0.18 14.14
CA GLY A 194 21.20 0.39 14.26
C GLY A 194 21.14 1.71 15.05
N LYS A 195 22.22 2.10 15.74
CA LYS A 195 22.36 3.41 16.40
C LYS A 195 23.06 4.46 15.54
N GLY A 196 23.49 4.08 14.34
CA GLY A 196 24.25 4.92 13.42
C GLY A 196 23.52 5.20 12.11
N ALA A 197 24.28 5.67 11.13
CA ALA A 197 23.76 6.11 9.83
C ALA A 197 23.16 4.98 8.97
N ALA A 198 23.43 3.72 9.28
CA ALA A 198 22.86 2.56 8.58
C ALA A 198 21.47 2.15 9.08
N GLN A 199 20.98 2.78 10.17
CA GLN A 199 19.69 2.46 10.76
C GLN A 199 18.54 2.60 9.75
N SER A 200 17.60 1.70 9.84
CA SER A 200 16.33 1.74 9.10
C SER A 200 15.26 0.92 9.80
N TRP A 201 14.00 1.23 9.51
CA TRP A 201 12.88 0.42 9.98
C TRP A 201 13.05 -1.07 9.57
N GLN A 202 13.56 -1.33 8.38
CA GLN A 202 13.81 -2.69 7.89
C GLN A 202 14.91 -3.39 8.68
N MET A 203 15.99 -2.68 9.04
CA MET A 203 17.04 -3.24 9.92
C MET A 203 16.44 -3.67 11.26
N ASP A 204 15.68 -2.78 11.90
CA ASP A 204 15.11 -3.04 13.23
C ASP A 204 14.12 -4.24 13.23
N HIS A 205 13.38 -4.45 12.11
CA HIS A 205 12.28 -5.39 12.05
C HIS A 205 12.54 -6.61 11.13
N ARG A 206 13.62 -6.64 10.36
CA ARG A 206 13.90 -7.68 9.37
C ARG A 206 15.27 -8.33 9.47
N ALA A 207 16.28 -7.66 10.01
CA ALA A 207 17.62 -8.23 10.06
C ALA A 207 17.66 -9.57 10.82
N ARG A 208 16.98 -9.65 11.97
CA ARG A 208 16.92 -10.86 12.79
C ARG A 208 16.11 -11.98 12.15
N THR A 209 14.99 -11.65 11.52
CA THR A 209 14.18 -12.65 10.80
C THR A 209 14.88 -13.13 9.52
N MET A 210 15.69 -12.29 8.86
CA MET A 210 16.60 -12.71 7.79
C MET A 210 17.61 -13.75 8.29
N ALA A 211 18.25 -13.49 9.45
CA ALA A 211 19.20 -14.42 10.05
C ALA A 211 18.53 -15.74 10.45
N ALA A 212 17.31 -15.70 10.99
CA ALA A 212 16.52 -16.85 11.39
C ALA A 212 15.85 -17.60 10.22
N ASP A 213 15.97 -17.11 8.98
CA ASP A 213 15.30 -17.66 7.77
C ASP A 213 13.76 -17.68 7.86
N GLU A 214 13.15 -16.66 8.49
CA GLU A 214 11.71 -16.55 8.71
C GLU A 214 11.11 -15.48 7.79
N PHE A 215 10.10 -15.84 6.95
CA PHE A 215 9.53 -14.95 5.94
C PHE A 215 8.00 -15.07 5.76
N GLU A 216 7.29 -15.82 6.59
CA GLU A 216 5.83 -16.01 6.47
C GLU A 216 5.05 -14.89 7.17
N PHE A 217 5.35 -13.63 6.85
CA PHE A 217 4.73 -12.45 7.40
C PHE A 217 4.96 -11.22 6.50
N GLY A 218 4.48 -10.07 6.92
CA GLY A 218 4.85 -8.77 6.37
C GLY A 218 4.28 -8.49 4.99
N PHE A 219 5.15 -8.08 4.06
CA PHE A 219 4.78 -7.62 2.72
C PHE A 219 5.28 -8.60 1.66
N ALA A 220 4.35 -9.28 0.98
CA ALA A 220 4.67 -10.34 0.05
C ALA A 220 5.44 -9.86 -1.19
N VAL A 221 6.40 -10.68 -1.64
CA VAL A 221 7.24 -10.43 -2.83
C VAL A 221 6.39 -10.15 -4.08
N GLU A 222 5.27 -10.87 -4.29
CA GLU A 222 4.39 -10.62 -5.44
C GLU A 222 3.86 -9.19 -5.50
N TRP A 223 3.53 -8.58 -4.35
CA TRP A 223 3.08 -7.20 -4.28
C TRP A 223 4.21 -6.20 -4.50
N MET A 224 5.41 -6.48 -3.96
CA MET A 224 6.58 -5.65 -4.24
C MET A 224 6.91 -5.67 -5.73
N ARG A 225 6.87 -6.81 -6.38
CA ARG A 225 7.11 -6.92 -7.83
C ARG A 225 6.08 -6.14 -8.65
N LYS A 226 4.80 -6.21 -8.27
CA LYS A 226 3.77 -5.36 -8.87
C LYS A 226 4.12 -3.87 -8.71
N ASP A 227 4.50 -3.46 -7.50
CA ASP A 227 4.82 -2.06 -7.21
C ASP A 227 6.07 -1.60 -8.00
N LEU A 228 7.13 -2.43 -8.07
CA LEU A 228 8.32 -2.10 -8.85
C LEU A 228 8.05 -2.08 -10.35
N GLY A 229 7.13 -2.91 -10.86
CA GLY A 229 6.66 -2.82 -12.24
C GLY A 229 6.05 -1.46 -12.55
N ILE A 230 5.13 -0.98 -11.69
CA ILE A 230 4.53 0.37 -11.80
C ILE A 230 5.61 1.46 -11.76
N VAL A 231 6.60 1.32 -10.87
CA VAL A 231 7.74 2.24 -10.74
C VAL A 231 8.54 2.31 -12.04
N LEU A 232 8.89 1.17 -12.63
CA LEU A 232 9.70 1.10 -13.85
C LEU A 232 8.94 1.66 -15.07
N ASP A 233 7.64 1.36 -15.18
CA ASP A 233 6.78 1.94 -16.22
C ASP A 233 6.68 3.45 -16.11
N GLU A 234 6.60 3.99 -14.90
CA GLU A 234 6.59 5.44 -14.68
C GLU A 234 7.97 6.06 -14.93
N ALA A 235 9.06 5.36 -14.62
CA ALA A 235 10.42 5.81 -14.91
C ALA A 235 10.65 5.96 -16.42
N ASP A 236 10.10 5.07 -17.25
CA ASP A 236 10.14 5.18 -18.71
C ASP A 236 9.39 6.42 -19.21
N ARG A 237 8.31 6.82 -18.55
CA ARG A 237 7.53 8.01 -18.91
C ARG A 237 8.21 9.33 -18.52
N ASN A 238 8.82 9.36 -17.33
CA ASN A 238 9.41 10.58 -16.76
C ASN A 238 10.92 10.71 -16.99
N GLY A 239 11.57 9.68 -17.56
CA GLY A 239 13.00 9.63 -17.86
C GLY A 239 13.90 9.34 -16.65
N ALA A 240 13.37 8.88 -15.52
CA ALA A 240 14.17 8.53 -14.36
C ALA A 240 15.00 7.27 -14.61
N ARG A 241 16.25 7.27 -14.14
CA ARG A 241 17.16 6.11 -14.25
C ARG A 241 17.19 5.35 -12.93
N LEU A 242 16.68 4.12 -12.93
CA LEU A 242 16.49 3.29 -11.73
C LEU A 242 17.25 1.95 -11.80
N PRO A 243 18.60 1.94 -11.99
CA PRO A 243 19.35 0.70 -12.20
C PRO A 243 19.26 -0.26 -11.00
N VAL A 244 19.29 0.25 -9.77
CA VAL A 244 19.17 -0.59 -8.56
C VAL A 244 17.78 -1.20 -8.45
N THR A 245 16.73 -0.41 -8.65
CA THR A 245 15.34 -0.88 -8.61
C THR A 245 15.08 -1.99 -9.64
N ALA A 246 15.56 -1.80 -10.88
CA ALA A 246 15.43 -2.80 -11.94
C ALA A 246 16.17 -4.10 -11.60
N LEU A 247 17.39 -4.00 -11.03
CA LEU A 247 18.16 -5.16 -10.59
C LEU A 247 17.45 -5.92 -9.47
N VAL A 248 16.96 -5.20 -8.45
CA VAL A 248 16.27 -5.82 -7.30
C VAL A 248 14.95 -6.47 -7.74
N ASP A 249 14.22 -5.91 -8.72
CA ASP A 249 13.05 -6.62 -9.28
C ASP A 249 13.43 -7.95 -9.91
N GLN A 250 14.58 -8.05 -10.60
CA GLN A 250 15.05 -9.35 -11.13
C GLN A 250 15.35 -10.34 -10.00
N PHE A 251 15.97 -9.89 -8.89
CA PHE A 251 16.17 -10.75 -7.72
C PHE A 251 14.84 -11.23 -7.13
N TYR A 252 13.83 -10.37 -7.00
CA TYR A 252 12.50 -10.80 -6.58
C TYR A 252 11.86 -11.79 -7.55
N LYS A 253 12.12 -11.68 -8.86
CA LYS A 253 11.69 -12.68 -9.84
C LYS A 253 12.31 -14.06 -9.54
N ASP A 254 13.58 -14.09 -9.14
CA ASP A 254 14.26 -15.33 -8.76
C ASP A 254 13.69 -15.90 -7.45
N VAL A 255 13.31 -15.04 -6.48
CA VAL A 255 12.59 -15.48 -5.27
C VAL A 255 11.26 -16.15 -5.64
N VAL A 256 10.48 -15.52 -6.54
CA VAL A 256 9.21 -16.12 -7.03
C VAL A 256 9.46 -17.47 -7.71
N ALA A 257 10.50 -17.59 -8.55
CA ALA A 257 10.85 -18.86 -9.21
C ALA A 257 11.21 -19.97 -8.23
N ARG A 258 11.60 -19.64 -6.99
CA ARG A 258 11.83 -20.56 -5.89
C ARG A 258 10.58 -20.82 -5.03
N GLY A 259 9.39 -20.39 -5.45
CA GLY A 259 8.11 -20.52 -4.73
C GLY A 259 7.90 -19.51 -3.61
N GLY A 260 8.64 -18.38 -3.64
CA GLY A 260 8.62 -17.35 -2.60
C GLY A 260 7.69 -16.16 -2.88
N GLU A 261 6.70 -16.30 -3.75
CA GLU A 261 5.78 -15.21 -4.10
C GLU A 261 5.05 -14.62 -2.89
N ARG A 262 4.78 -15.45 -1.87
CA ARG A 262 4.10 -15.05 -0.64
C ARG A 262 5.04 -14.69 0.52
N TRP A 263 6.34 -14.92 0.38
CA TRP A 263 7.31 -14.57 1.41
C TRP A 263 7.45 -13.05 1.56
N ASP A 264 7.85 -12.62 2.77
CA ASP A 264 8.18 -11.21 3.02
C ASP A 264 9.33 -10.75 2.10
N THR A 265 9.30 -9.50 1.71
CA THR A 265 10.30 -8.88 0.83
C THR A 265 11.75 -9.00 1.34
N SER A 266 11.95 -9.27 2.62
CA SER A 266 13.27 -9.55 3.20
C SER A 266 13.86 -10.90 2.79
N SER A 267 13.08 -11.77 2.13
CA SER A 267 13.54 -13.08 1.64
C SER A 267 14.60 -13.02 0.53
N LEU A 268 14.99 -11.84 0.06
CA LEU A 268 16.14 -11.64 -0.84
C LEU A 268 17.42 -12.32 -0.35
N ILE A 269 17.62 -12.42 0.96
CA ILE A 269 18.79 -13.10 1.55
C ILE A 269 18.89 -14.58 1.14
N ARG A 270 17.78 -15.27 0.84
CA ARG A 270 17.76 -16.65 0.36
C ARG A 270 18.45 -16.84 -1.01
N LEU A 271 18.65 -15.76 -1.76
CA LEU A 271 19.40 -15.80 -3.01
C LEU A 271 20.92 -15.81 -2.79
N LEU A 272 21.37 -15.45 -1.59
CA LEU A 272 22.78 -15.30 -1.22
C LEU A 272 23.31 -16.52 -0.47
N ARG A 273 22.42 -17.45 -0.13
CA ARG A 273 22.68 -18.70 0.62
C ARG A 273 22.56 -19.94 -0.26
#